data_e82900906885f71a3b85653c82eb2cb9
#
_entry.id   e82900906885f71a3b85653c82eb2cb9
#
_cell.length_a   1.000
_cell.length_b   1.000
_cell.length_c   1.000
_cell.angle_alpha   90.00
_cell.angle_beta   90.00
_cell.angle_gamma   90.00
#
_symmetry.space_group_name_H-M   'P 1'
#
loop_
_entity.id
_entity.type
_entity.pdbx_description
1 polymer ?
#
loop_
_entity_poly.entity_id
_entity_poly.type
_entity_poly.pdbx_seq_one_letter_code
_entity_poly.pdbx_strand_id
1 'polypeptide(L)'
;MADRVPDAIATIFTDAFTGTAATGGFVGSGIMLAIQFGVARGIFSNESGMGSAAIAAAAAKTQHPARQALVSMTQTFIDTIIVVTITGLVIVTAGTWDMGRDQAAIMTASAFGQALPGEWGSLIVSVALIFFAFSTILGWSYYGERAIVALVGDWASIPYRMFFTALSFVGAVASLELAWTFSDLSNGLMAIPNLIGLLILSGLVVRETREYLDWDPKLTKSPDEVAGFVARQKMNWR
;
A
#
# COMPACT_ATOMS: atom_id res chain seq x y z
N MET A 1 23.99 -15.97 4.76
CA MET A 1 22.75 -15.99 3.96
C MET A 1 22.87 -15.33 2.59
N ALA A 2 23.81 -14.40 2.36
CA ALA A 2 23.99 -13.76 1.04
C ALA A 2 24.30 -14.76 -0.08
N ASP A 3 24.92 -15.87 0.23
CA ASP A 3 25.22 -16.99 -0.66
C ASP A 3 23.97 -17.69 -1.21
N ARG A 4 22.84 -17.61 -0.50
CA ARG A 4 21.56 -18.22 -0.90
C ARG A 4 20.65 -17.29 -1.70
N VAL A 5 21.01 -16.02 -1.87
CA VAL A 5 20.17 -15.04 -2.58
C VAL A 5 19.96 -15.43 -4.05
N PRO A 6 20.98 -15.90 -4.80
CA PRO A 6 20.76 -16.34 -6.19
C PRO A 6 19.76 -17.50 -6.28
N ASP A 7 19.86 -18.48 -5.38
CA ASP A 7 18.94 -19.63 -5.33
C ASP A 7 17.51 -19.20 -4.96
N ALA A 8 17.37 -18.25 -4.02
CA ALA A 8 16.09 -17.69 -3.64
C ALA A 8 15.41 -16.98 -4.82
N ILE A 9 16.17 -16.18 -5.57
CA ILE A 9 15.67 -15.54 -6.80
C ILE A 9 15.24 -16.58 -7.82
N ALA A 10 16.07 -17.60 -8.07
CA ALA A 10 15.74 -18.69 -8.97
C ALA A 10 14.45 -19.41 -8.54
N THR A 11 14.30 -19.72 -7.25
CA THR A 11 13.10 -20.34 -6.67
C THR A 11 11.86 -19.48 -6.91
N ILE A 12 11.93 -18.17 -6.60
CA ILE A 12 10.80 -17.25 -6.83
C ILE A 12 10.34 -17.28 -8.28
N PHE A 13 11.27 -17.15 -9.24
CA PHE A 13 10.92 -17.14 -10.66
C PHE A 13 10.45 -18.51 -11.16
N THR A 14 11.11 -19.59 -10.74
CA THR A 14 10.73 -20.94 -11.14
C THR A 14 9.35 -21.28 -10.62
N ASP A 15 9.09 -21.09 -9.33
CA ASP A 15 7.83 -21.48 -8.69
C ASP A 15 6.66 -20.57 -9.09
N ALA A 16 6.94 -19.29 -9.43
CA ALA A 16 5.90 -18.40 -9.97
C ALA A 16 5.33 -18.90 -11.30
N PHE A 17 6.14 -19.55 -12.14
CA PHE A 17 5.74 -19.94 -13.48
C PHE A 17 5.62 -21.46 -13.68
N THR A 18 6.31 -22.29 -12.90
CA THR A 18 6.24 -23.75 -13.01
C THR A 18 5.36 -24.38 -11.95
N GLY A 19 5.13 -23.69 -10.85
CA GLY A 19 4.22 -23.98 -9.75
C GLY A 19 4.29 -25.40 -9.20
N THR A 20 4.28 -25.52 -7.88
CA THR A 20 3.82 -26.73 -7.17
C THR A 20 2.39 -27.16 -7.58
N ALA A 21 1.76 -26.40 -8.45
CA ALA A 21 0.55 -26.73 -9.21
C ALA A 21 0.67 -28.03 -10.04
N ALA A 22 1.88 -28.45 -10.36
CA ALA A 22 2.12 -29.72 -11.07
C ALA A 22 1.74 -30.97 -10.24
N THR A 23 1.69 -30.85 -8.92
CA THR A 23 1.32 -31.96 -8.02
C THR A 23 -0.19 -32.13 -7.82
N GLY A 24 -1.01 -31.15 -8.28
CA GLY A 24 -2.46 -31.13 -8.09
C GLY A 24 -3.30 -31.14 -9.37
N GLY A 25 -2.72 -31.42 -10.55
CA GLY A 25 -3.49 -31.63 -11.78
C GLY A 25 -3.98 -30.36 -12.52
N PHE A 26 -3.67 -29.15 -12.03
CA PHE A 26 -4.08 -27.89 -12.66
C PHE A 26 -2.94 -26.86 -12.61
N VAL A 27 -2.02 -26.91 -13.58
CA VAL A 27 -0.93 -25.94 -13.72
C VAL A 27 -1.45 -24.49 -13.80
N GLY A 28 -2.58 -24.26 -14.47
CA GLY A 28 -3.17 -22.92 -14.60
C GLY A 28 -3.74 -22.36 -13.30
N SER A 29 -4.19 -23.18 -12.36
CA SER A 29 -4.77 -22.68 -11.10
C SER A 29 -3.73 -22.09 -10.15
N GLY A 30 -2.53 -22.65 -10.09
CA GLY A 30 -1.46 -22.15 -9.23
C GLY A 30 -0.95 -20.79 -9.67
N ILE A 31 -0.71 -20.60 -10.98
CA ILE A 31 -0.31 -19.30 -11.54
C ILE A 31 -1.40 -18.26 -11.33
N MET A 32 -2.67 -18.60 -11.56
CA MET A 32 -3.80 -17.71 -11.35
C MET A 32 -3.90 -17.27 -9.88
N LEU A 33 -3.75 -18.18 -8.94
CA LEU A 33 -3.76 -17.87 -7.52
C LEU A 33 -2.57 -17.00 -7.11
N ALA A 34 -1.37 -17.27 -7.62
CA ALA A 34 -0.18 -16.45 -7.36
C ALA A 34 -0.37 -15.02 -7.87
N ILE A 35 -0.90 -14.85 -9.09
CA ILE A 35 -1.24 -13.54 -9.64
C ILE A 35 -2.32 -12.86 -8.79
N GLN A 36 -3.40 -13.57 -8.47
CA GLN A 36 -4.51 -13.03 -7.69
C GLN A 36 -4.04 -12.53 -6.32
N PHE A 37 -3.32 -13.35 -5.56
CA PHE A 37 -2.83 -12.95 -4.25
C PHE A 37 -1.73 -11.88 -4.34
N GLY A 38 -0.81 -11.99 -5.28
CA GLY A 38 0.25 -11.00 -5.48
C GLY A 38 -0.32 -9.62 -5.84
N VAL A 39 -1.26 -9.56 -6.78
CA VAL A 39 -1.94 -8.31 -7.17
C VAL A 39 -2.77 -7.76 -6.01
N ALA A 40 -3.57 -8.61 -5.34
CA ALA A 40 -4.41 -8.17 -4.23
C ALA A 40 -3.57 -7.58 -3.07
N ARG A 41 -2.47 -8.22 -2.70
CA ARG A 41 -1.58 -7.74 -1.64
C ARG A 41 -0.79 -6.50 -2.05
N GLY A 42 -0.34 -6.42 -3.31
CA GLY A 42 0.30 -5.21 -3.84
C GLY A 42 -0.64 -4.01 -3.89
N ILE A 43 -1.87 -4.19 -4.33
CA ILE A 43 -2.90 -3.14 -4.31
C ILE A 43 -3.17 -2.68 -2.87
N PHE A 44 -3.31 -3.61 -1.94
CA PHE A 44 -3.55 -3.31 -0.53
C PHE A 44 -2.40 -2.51 0.09
N SER A 45 -1.15 -2.97 -0.07
CA SER A 45 0.03 -2.31 0.49
C SER A 45 0.24 -0.89 -0.05
N ASN A 46 0.07 -0.71 -1.36
CA ASN A 46 0.25 0.58 -2.03
C ASN A 46 -0.99 1.49 -1.99
N GLU A 47 -2.12 1.01 -1.47
CA GLU A 47 -3.42 1.69 -1.56
C GLU A 47 -3.81 2.08 -3.01
N SER A 48 -3.27 1.37 -4.00
CA SER A 48 -3.39 1.70 -5.41
C SER A 48 -4.80 1.47 -5.93
N GLY A 49 -5.42 2.50 -6.48
CA GLY A 49 -6.76 2.39 -7.05
C GLY A 49 -7.91 2.34 -6.04
N MET A 50 -7.64 2.45 -4.73
CA MET A 50 -8.67 2.44 -3.68
C MET A 50 -9.15 3.84 -3.28
N GLY A 51 -8.42 4.91 -3.65
CA GLY A 51 -8.76 6.29 -3.33
C GLY A 51 -8.27 6.78 -1.96
N SER A 52 -7.85 5.90 -1.06
CA SER A 52 -7.39 6.23 0.29
C SER A 52 -6.12 7.08 0.28
N ALA A 53 -5.13 6.74 -0.53
CA ALA A 53 -3.89 7.50 -0.67
C ALA A 53 -4.14 8.97 -1.08
N ALA A 54 -5.18 9.23 -1.88
CA ALA A 54 -5.56 10.58 -2.28
C ALA A 54 -6.04 11.43 -1.10
N ILE A 55 -6.64 10.84 -0.06
CA ILE A 55 -7.08 11.53 1.15
C ILE A 55 -5.87 12.07 1.93
N ALA A 56 -4.81 11.26 2.08
CA ALA A 56 -3.56 11.71 2.70
C ALA A 56 -2.88 12.78 1.85
N ALA A 57 -2.79 12.58 0.53
CA ALA A 57 -2.18 13.51 -0.39
C ALA A 57 -2.89 14.88 -0.40
N ALA A 58 -4.22 14.91 -0.21
CA ALA A 58 -5.00 16.14 -0.13
C ALA A 58 -4.64 17.01 1.09
N ALA A 59 -4.08 16.43 2.17
CA ALA A 59 -3.62 17.16 3.35
C ALA A 59 -2.21 17.74 3.18
N ALA A 60 -1.51 17.45 2.10
CA ALA A 60 -0.15 17.91 1.87
C ALA A 60 -0.10 19.43 1.66
N LYS A 61 0.90 20.05 2.29
CA LYS A 61 1.19 21.48 2.11
C LYS A 61 2.00 21.70 0.83
N THR A 62 1.34 21.71 -0.28
CA THR A 62 1.93 21.92 -1.61
C THR A 62 1.16 22.97 -2.39
N GLN A 63 1.82 23.69 -3.29
CA GLN A 63 1.20 24.72 -4.12
C GLN A 63 0.55 24.13 -5.40
N HIS A 64 0.98 22.94 -5.85
CA HIS A 64 0.44 22.32 -7.06
C HIS A 64 0.26 20.82 -6.88
N PRO A 65 -0.90 20.25 -7.30
CA PRO A 65 -1.18 18.82 -7.12
C PRO A 65 -0.19 17.92 -7.86
N ALA A 66 0.35 18.32 -9.01
CA ALA A 66 1.33 17.52 -9.73
C ALA A 66 2.61 17.28 -8.92
N ARG A 67 3.07 18.23 -8.10
CA ARG A 67 4.22 18.03 -7.20
C ARG A 67 3.95 16.94 -6.18
N GLN A 68 2.77 16.98 -5.53
CA GLN A 68 2.38 15.95 -4.59
C GLN A 68 2.22 14.58 -5.27
N ALA A 69 1.66 14.55 -6.46
CA ALA A 69 1.50 13.31 -7.23
C ALA A 69 2.85 12.64 -7.52
N LEU A 70 3.86 13.42 -7.94
CA LEU A 70 5.22 12.92 -8.18
C LEU A 70 5.88 12.39 -6.90
N VAL A 71 5.69 13.07 -5.76
CA VAL A 71 6.18 12.58 -4.45
C VAL A 71 5.45 11.30 -4.06
N SER A 72 4.12 11.26 -4.16
CA SER A 72 3.32 10.08 -3.82
C SER A 72 3.67 8.86 -4.67
N MET A 73 4.04 9.06 -5.94
CA MET A 73 4.46 7.98 -6.83
C MET A 73 5.73 7.26 -6.33
N THR A 74 6.63 7.97 -5.62
CA THR A 74 7.84 7.35 -5.04
C THR A 74 7.52 6.36 -3.92
N GLN A 75 6.40 6.53 -3.22
CA GLN A 75 5.94 5.60 -2.18
C GLN A 75 5.78 4.19 -2.73
N THR A 76 5.07 4.03 -3.84
CA THR A 76 4.85 2.72 -4.47
C THR A 76 6.15 2.06 -4.88
N PHE A 77 7.11 2.84 -5.39
CA PHE A 77 8.44 2.33 -5.75
C PHE A 77 9.19 1.84 -4.50
N ILE A 78 9.24 2.64 -3.44
CA ILE A 78 9.94 2.29 -2.21
C ILE A 78 9.29 1.07 -1.56
N ASP A 79 7.96 1.04 -1.42
CA ASP A 79 7.24 -0.05 -0.80
C ASP A 79 7.43 -1.35 -1.58
N THR A 80 7.08 -1.37 -2.85
CA THR A 80 7.02 -2.62 -3.63
C THR A 80 8.39 -3.07 -4.12
N ILE A 81 9.18 -2.16 -4.68
CA ILE A 81 10.45 -2.55 -5.31
C ILE A 81 11.57 -2.70 -4.28
N ILE A 82 11.58 -1.90 -3.21
CA ILE A 82 12.66 -1.97 -2.21
C ILE A 82 12.23 -2.85 -1.03
N VAL A 83 11.20 -2.42 -0.28
CA VAL A 83 10.86 -3.04 1.02
C VAL A 83 10.32 -4.46 0.82
N VAL A 84 9.33 -4.64 -0.04
CA VAL A 84 8.71 -5.97 -0.28
C VAL A 84 9.71 -6.94 -0.90
N THR A 85 10.56 -6.48 -1.85
CA THR A 85 11.58 -7.33 -2.45
C THR A 85 12.60 -7.81 -1.41
N ILE A 86 13.12 -6.91 -0.56
CA ILE A 86 14.06 -7.28 0.50
C ILE A 86 13.40 -8.27 1.47
N THR A 87 12.18 -7.98 1.93
CA THR A 87 11.44 -8.84 2.85
C THR A 87 11.19 -10.22 2.25
N GLY A 88 10.74 -10.28 1.01
CA GLY A 88 10.51 -11.53 0.29
C GLY A 88 11.79 -12.35 0.13
N LEU A 89 12.90 -11.72 -0.24
CA LEU A 89 14.19 -12.40 -0.35
C LEU A 89 14.67 -12.96 1.01
N VAL A 90 14.48 -12.23 2.11
CA VAL A 90 14.83 -12.72 3.44
C VAL A 90 13.98 -13.93 3.83
N ILE A 91 12.67 -13.90 3.57
CA ILE A 91 11.76 -15.01 3.85
C ILE A 91 12.15 -16.26 3.04
N VAL A 92 12.40 -16.09 1.74
CA VAL A 92 12.74 -17.24 0.86
C VAL A 92 14.14 -17.79 1.18
N THR A 93 15.16 -16.94 1.39
CA THR A 93 16.50 -17.37 1.79
C THR A 93 16.54 -18.08 3.14
N ALA A 94 15.69 -17.68 4.08
CA ALA A 94 15.56 -18.33 5.38
C ALA A 94 14.76 -19.65 5.32
N GLY A 95 14.01 -19.89 4.24
CA GLY A 95 13.14 -21.07 4.11
C GLY A 95 11.88 -21.00 4.98
N THR A 96 11.52 -19.82 5.50
CA THR A 96 10.36 -19.68 6.39
C THR A 96 9.02 -19.59 5.64
N TRP A 97 9.04 -19.50 4.32
CA TRP A 97 7.85 -19.43 3.47
C TRP A 97 6.95 -20.68 3.52
N ASP A 98 7.51 -21.82 3.95
CA ASP A 98 6.80 -23.10 4.08
C ASP A 98 6.16 -23.32 5.47
N MET A 99 6.29 -22.37 6.41
CA MET A 99 5.72 -22.47 7.77
C MET A 99 4.19 -22.61 7.81
N GLY A 100 3.53 -22.36 6.68
CA GLY A 100 2.07 -22.44 6.57
C GLY A 100 1.36 -21.14 6.97
N ARG A 101 0.08 -21.04 6.57
CA ARG A 101 -0.74 -19.83 6.76
C ARG A 101 -0.96 -19.44 8.21
N ASP A 102 -1.07 -20.43 9.09
CA ASP A 102 -1.33 -20.19 10.51
C ASP A 102 -0.17 -19.47 11.22
N GLN A 103 1.02 -19.56 10.64
CA GLN A 103 2.22 -18.92 11.16
C GLN A 103 2.66 -17.68 10.37
N ALA A 104 1.84 -17.19 9.44
CA ALA A 104 2.15 -16.05 8.59
C ALA A 104 2.53 -14.80 9.39
N ALA A 105 1.91 -14.58 10.56
CA ALA A 105 2.19 -13.42 11.42
C ALA A 105 3.63 -13.41 11.98
N ILE A 106 4.23 -14.57 12.18
CA ILE A 106 5.60 -14.69 12.74
C ILE A 106 6.64 -15.03 11.68
N MET A 107 6.23 -15.34 10.47
CA MET A 107 7.11 -15.76 9.37
C MET A 107 8.25 -14.79 9.12
N THR A 108 7.96 -13.49 9.00
CA THR A 108 8.97 -12.46 8.79
C THR A 108 9.92 -12.33 9.98
N ALA A 109 9.39 -12.33 11.21
CA ALA A 109 10.21 -12.25 12.41
C ALA A 109 11.16 -13.47 12.53
N SER A 110 10.68 -14.67 12.22
CA SER A 110 11.49 -15.89 12.17
C SER A 110 12.58 -15.81 11.09
N ALA A 111 12.26 -15.30 9.90
CA ALA A 111 13.24 -15.13 8.83
C ALA A 111 14.38 -14.18 9.22
N PHE A 112 14.04 -13.02 9.78
CA PHE A 112 15.04 -12.05 10.24
C PHE A 112 15.81 -12.56 11.47
N GLY A 113 15.19 -13.34 12.36
CA GLY A 113 15.85 -13.99 13.47
C GLY A 113 16.93 -14.99 13.01
N GLN A 114 16.71 -15.70 11.91
CA GLN A 114 17.71 -16.56 11.29
C GLN A 114 18.81 -15.79 10.53
N ALA A 115 18.48 -14.62 9.99
CA ALA A 115 19.39 -13.81 9.17
C ALA A 115 20.41 -13.02 9.99
N LEU A 116 20.06 -12.60 11.20
CA LEU A 116 20.88 -11.77 12.07
C LEU A 116 21.38 -12.57 13.29
N PRO A 117 22.56 -12.23 13.84
CA PRO A 117 23.10 -12.89 15.03
C PRO A 117 22.20 -12.72 16.26
N GLY A 118 22.03 -13.78 17.03
CA GLY A 118 21.18 -13.77 18.22
C GLY A 118 19.72 -13.57 17.89
N GLU A 119 18.95 -13.00 18.81
CA GLU A 119 17.50 -12.76 18.62
C GLU A 119 17.17 -11.34 18.13
N TRP A 120 18.18 -10.55 17.76
CA TRP A 120 17.96 -9.15 17.36
C TRP A 120 17.07 -9.01 16.13
N GLY A 121 17.16 -9.94 15.18
CA GLY A 121 16.35 -9.90 13.97
C GLY A 121 14.86 -10.00 14.27
N SER A 122 14.44 -10.97 15.07
CA SER A 122 13.05 -11.14 15.46
C SER A 122 12.55 -10.00 16.34
N LEU A 123 13.38 -9.49 17.24
CA LEU A 123 13.06 -8.36 18.11
C LEU A 123 12.82 -7.08 17.29
N ILE A 124 13.72 -6.75 16.36
CA ILE A 124 13.58 -5.56 15.50
C ILE A 124 12.27 -5.63 14.69
N VAL A 125 11.97 -6.77 14.08
CA VAL A 125 10.74 -6.96 13.31
C VAL A 125 9.52 -6.84 14.21
N SER A 126 9.53 -7.45 15.40
CA SER A 126 8.39 -7.39 16.33
C SER A 126 8.11 -5.96 16.81
N VAL A 127 9.16 -5.21 17.15
CA VAL A 127 9.03 -3.80 17.54
C VAL A 127 8.55 -2.96 16.35
N ALA A 128 9.10 -3.16 15.15
CA ALA A 128 8.67 -2.46 13.94
C ALA A 128 7.18 -2.73 13.63
N LEU A 129 6.71 -3.98 13.79
CA LEU A 129 5.30 -4.33 13.58
C LEU A 129 4.36 -3.57 14.53
N ILE A 130 4.75 -3.33 15.79
CA ILE A 130 3.95 -2.51 16.72
C ILE A 130 3.77 -1.10 16.16
N PHE A 131 4.85 -0.47 15.70
CA PHE A 131 4.78 0.88 15.12
C PHE A 131 4.00 0.91 13.81
N PHE A 132 4.17 -0.08 12.95
CA PHE A 132 3.42 -0.18 11.70
C PHE A 132 1.93 -0.40 11.94
N ALA A 133 1.56 -1.29 12.84
CA ALA A 133 0.16 -1.52 13.19
C ALA A 133 -0.47 -0.23 13.77
N PHE A 134 0.21 0.43 14.69
CA PHE A 134 -0.26 1.67 15.29
C PHE A 134 -0.41 2.79 14.27
N SER A 135 0.60 3.01 13.42
CA SER A 135 0.54 4.04 12.36
C SER A 135 -0.57 3.75 11.33
N THR A 136 -0.78 2.48 10.99
CA THR A 136 -1.85 2.04 10.10
C THR A 136 -3.24 2.32 10.69
N ILE A 137 -3.46 2.01 11.97
CA ILE A 137 -4.70 2.33 12.67
C ILE A 137 -4.96 3.85 12.64
N LEU A 138 -3.95 4.68 12.90
CA LEU A 138 -4.10 6.13 12.85
C LEU A 138 -4.41 6.62 11.43
N GLY A 139 -3.71 6.13 10.42
CA GLY A 139 -3.92 6.49 9.01
C GLY A 139 -5.33 6.14 8.54
N TRP A 140 -5.77 4.91 8.75
CA TRP A 140 -7.11 4.47 8.36
C TRP A 140 -8.23 5.14 9.15
N SER A 141 -8.00 5.44 10.43
CA SER A 141 -8.93 6.26 11.21
C SER A 141 -9.11 7.65 10.59
N TYR A 142 -8.01 8.29 10.17
CA TYR A 142 -8.05 9.57 9.49
C TYR A 142 -8.78 9.51 8.15
N TYR A 143 -8.51 8.50 7.31
CA TYR A 143 -9.17 8.35 6.02
C TYR A 143 -10.68 8.22 6.16
N GLY A 144 -11.13 7.32 7.03
CA GLY A 144 -12.56 7.12 7.23
C GLY A 144 -13.23 8.31 7.92
N GLU A 145 -12.55 9.01 8.84
CA GLU A 145 -13.06 10.24 9.42
C GLU A 145 -13.26 11.33 8.35
N ARG A 146 -12.27 11.52 7.46
CA ARG A 146 -12.42 12.49 6.36
C ARG A 146 -13.57 12.13 5.43
N ALA A 147 -13.73 10.84 5.13
CA ALA A 147 -14.83 10.36 4.29
C ALA A 147 -16.21 10.59 4.94
N ILE A 148 -16.38 10.22 6.21
CA ILE A 148 -17.67 10.38 6.88
C ILE A 148 -18.02 11.86 7.11
N VAL A 149 -17.04 12.68 7.47
CA VAL A 149 -17.23 14.13 7.63
C VAL A 149 -17.65 14.78 6.32
N ALA A 150 -17.07 14.36 5.20
CA ALA A 150 -17.47 14.85 3.88
C ALA A 150 -18.92 14.48 3.50
N LEU A 151 -19.43 13.35 4.00
CA LEU A 151 -20.79 12.88 3.70
C LEU A 151 -21.87 13.48 4.61
N VAL A 152 -21.60 13.58 5.90
CA VAL A 152 -22.63 13.90 6.91
C VAL A 152 -22.30 15.10 7.81
N GLY A 153 -21.10 15.67 7.67
CA GLY A 153 -20.66 16.85 8.41
C GLY A 153 -19.79 16.56 9.63
N ASP A 154 -19.26 17.63 10.23
CA ASP A 154 -18.24 17.57 11.29
C ASP A 154 -18.69 16.85 12.58
N TRP A 155 -19.98 16.83 12.86
CA TRP A 155 -20.55 16.17 14.06
C TRP A 155 -20.24 14.67 14.07
N ALA A 156 -20.03 14.05 12.92
CA ALA A 156 -19.76 12.62 12.79
C ALA A 156 -18.31 12.23 13.22
N SER A 157 -17.41 13.19 13.37
CA SER A 157 -16.00 12.92 13.70
C SER A 157 -15.85 12.14 15.03
N ILE A 158 -16.45 12.62 16.13
CA ILE A 158 -16.31 11.97 17.45
C ILE A 158 -16.99 10.59 17.48
N PRO A 159 -18.26 10.42 17.07
CA PRO A 159 -18.88 9.10 17.00
C PRO A 159 -18.10 8.11 16.14
N TYR A 160 -17.59 8.56 15.00
CA TYR A 160 -16.78 7.72 14.12
C TYR A 160 -15.50 7.23 14.80
N ARG A 161 -14.73 8.12 15.43
CA ARG A 161 -13.49 7.75 16.15
C ARG A 161 -13.76 6.74 17.26
N MET A 162 -14.83 6.91 18.03
CA MET A 162 -15.22 5.96 19.08
C MET A 162 -15.56 4.59 18.50
N PHE A 163 -16.35 4.56 17.42
CA PHE A 163 -16.72 3.33 16.74
C PHE A 163 -15.51 2.64 16.11
N PHE A 164 -14.64 3.39 15.42
CA PHE A 164 -13.42 2.87 14.83
C PHE A 164 -12.48 2.27 15.88
N THR A 165 -12.31 2.93 17.03
CA THR A 165 -11.48 2.42 18.13
C THR A 165 -12.06 1.11 18.68
N ALA A 166 -13.36 1.02 18.87
CA ALA A 166 -14.01 -0.20 19.30
C ALA A 166 -13.85 -1.34 18.28
N LEU A 167 -14.02 -1.04 16.98
CA LEU A 167 -13.79 -2.02 15.90
C LEU A 167 -12.33 -2.46 15.79
N SER A 168 -11.38 -1.58 16.06
CA SER A 168 -9.95 -1.95 16.07
C SER A 168 -9.65 -2.98 17.15
N PHE A 169 -10.28 -2.86 18.34
CA PHE A 169 -10.19 -3.87 19.38
C PHE A 169 -10.84 -5.20 18.97
N VAL A 170 -12.03 -5.16 18.36
CA VAL A 170 -12.70 -6.37 17.85
C VAL A 170 -11.83 -7.05 16.77
N GLY A 171 -11.25 -6.27 15.87
CA GLY A 171 -10.35 -6.79 14.83
C GLY A 171 -9.09 -7.46 15.40
N ALA A 172 -8.56 -6.93 16.50
CA ALA A 172 -7.37 -7.50 17.15
C ALA A 172 -7.62 -8.88 17.79
N VAL A 173 -8.87 -9.22 18.13
CA VAL A 173 -9.26 -10.51 18.70
C VAL A 173 -9.95 -11.43 17.69
N ALA A 174 -10.25 -10.95 16.50
CA ALA A 174 -10.85 -11.73 15.43
C ALA A 174 -9.86 -12.74 14.82
N SER A 175 -10.39 -13.76 14.14
CA SER A 175 -9.54 -14.68 13.40
C SER A 175 -8.87 -13.97 12.20
N LEU A 176 -7.64 -14.39 11.88
CA LEU A 176 -6.90 -13.85 10.74
C LEU A 176 -7.66 -14.00 9.42
N GLU A 177 -8.33 -15.12 9.23
CA GLU A 177 -9.14 -15.41 8.03
C GLU A 177 -10.31 -14.42 7.89
N LEU A 178 -11.03 -14.15 8.99
CA LEU A 178 -12.13 -13.18 8.99
C LEU A 178 -11.62 -11.78 8.67
N ALA A 179 -10.51 -11.37 9.29
CA ALA A 179 -9.90 -10.07 9.07
C ALA A 179 -9.51 -9.89 7.58
N TRP A 180 -8.87 -10.89 6.97
CA TRP A 180 -8.50 -10.84 5.56
C TRP A 180 -9.70 -10.85 4.62
N THR A 181 -10.70 -11.69 4.86
CA THR A 181 -11.91 -11.76 4.03
C THR A 181 -12.66 -10.43 4.03
N PHE A 182 -12.82 -9.83 5.22
CA PHE A 182 -13.47 -8.52 5.35
C PHE A 182 -12.66 -7.40 4.66
N SER A 183 -11.34 -7.43 4.82
CA SER A 183 -10.44 -6.48 4.18
C SER A 183 -10.51 -6.57 2.65
N ASP A 184 -10.44 -7.78 2.09
CA ASP A 184 -10.47 -7.98 0.64
C ASP A 184 -11.81 -7.52 0.02
N LEU A 185 -12.93 -7.81 0.69
CA LEU A 185 -14.24 -7.32 0.29
C LEU A 185 -14.31 -5.79 0.32
N SER A 186 -13.85 -5.19 1.41
CA SER A 186 -13.86 -3.73 1.58
C SER A 186 -12.99 -3.04 0.54
N ASN A 187 -11.80 -3.57 0.25
CA ASN A 187 -10.91 -3.06 -0.78
C ASN A 187 -11.56 -3.10 -2.18
N GLY A 188 -12.25 -4.19 -2.51
CA GLY A 188 -13.00 -4.29 -3.76
C GLY A 188 -14.10 -3.23 -3.87
N LEU A 189 -14.85 -3.02 -2.79
CA LEU A 189 -15.89 -1.99 -2.73
C LEU A 189 -15.34 -0.56 -2.84
N MET A 190 -14.14 -0.30 -2.31
CA MET A 190 -13.47 1.01 -2.44
C MET A 190 -12.91 1.22 -3.86
N ALA A 191 -12.36 0.17 -4.47
CA ALA A 191 -11.71 0.26 -5.78
C ALA A 191 -12.72 0.62 -6.90
N ILE A 192 -13.92 0.05 -6.89
CA ILE A 192 -14.92 0.25 -7.95
C ILE A 192 -15.24 1.74 -8.15
N PRO A 193 -15.75 2.49 -7.15
CA PRO A 193 -16.09 3.90 -7.35
C PRO A 193 -14.86 4.77 -7.64
N ASN A 194 -13.72 4.45 -7.05
CA ASN A 194 -12.52 5.21 -7.31
C ASN A 194 -12.00 5.04 -8.74
N LEU A 195 -12.00 3.82 -9.29
CA LEU A 195 -11.61 3.57 -10.68
C LEU A 195 -12.53 4.28 -11.67
N ILE A 196 -13.84 4.32 -11.41
CA ILE A 196 -14.79 5.09 -12.20
C ILE A 196 -14.42 6.59 -12.17
N GLY A 197 -14.15 7.12 -10.97
CA GLY A 197 -13.73 8.52 -10.81
C GLY A 197 -12.42 8.83 -11.54
N LEU A 198 -11.43 7.95 -11.45
CA LEU A 198 -10.14 8.10 -12.14
C LEU A 198 -10.29 8.09 -13.65
N LEU A 199 -11.14 7.22 -14.21
CA LEU A 199 -11.42 7.18 -15.65
C LEU A 199 -12.09 8.48 -16.13
N ILE A 200 -13.07 8.98 -15.40
CA ILE A 200 -13.77 10.24 -15.73
C ILE A 200 -12.79 11.43 -15.67
N LEU A 201 -11.92 11.47 -14.64
CA LEU A 201 -11.01 12.58 -14.41
C LEU A 201 -9.67 12.44 -15.13
N SER A 202 -9.42 11.34 -15.85
CA SER A 202 -8.13 11.05 -16.48
C SER A 202 -7.64 12.17 -17.40
N GLY A 203 -8.55 12.74 -18.21
CA GLY A 203 -8.23 13.87 -19.11
C GLY A 203 -7.81 15.13 -18.34
N LEU A 204 -8.44 15.42 -17.20
CA LEU A 204 -8.08 16.54 -16.33
C LEU A 204 -6.67 16.32 -15.74
N VAL A 205 -6.41 15.12 -15.20
CA VAL A 205 -5.12 14.79 -14.60
C VAL A 205 -3.97 14.91 -15.61
N VAL A 206 -4.16 14.38 -16.82
CA VAL A 206 -3.17 14.48 -17.90
C VAL A 206 -2.90 15.94 -18.27
N ARG A 207 -3.94 16.74 -18.43
CA ARG A 207 -3.79 18.16 -18.77
C ARG A 207 -3.04 18.93 -17.70
N GLU A 208 -3.47 18.85 -16.43
CA GLU A 208 -2.84 19.54 -15.30
C GLU A 208 -1.36 19.15 -15.13
N THR A 209 -1.10 17.86 -15.26
CA THR A 209 0.28 17.36 -15.12
C THR A 209 1.16 17.85 -16.27
N ARG A 210 0.68 17.80 -17.51
CA ARG A 210 1.42 18.25 -18.69
C ARG A 210 1.68 19.76 -18.64
N GLU A 211 0.66 20.57 -18.38
CA GLU A 211 0.81 22.02 -18.28
C GLU A 211 1.82 22.41 -17.19
N TYR A 212 1.81 21.70 -16.06
CA TYR A 212 2.75 21.95 -14.99
C TYR A 212 4.19 21.55 -15.36
N LEU A 213 4.40 20.37 -15.95
CA LEU A 213 5.73 19.88 -16.33
C LEU A 213 6.31 20.66 -17.52
N ASP A 214 5.48 21.14 -18.44
CA ASP A 214 5.93 22.02 -19.53
C ASP A 214 6.39 23.37 -18.98
N TRP A 215 5.76 23.88 -17.92
CA TRP A 215 6.15 25.13 -17.27
C TRP A 215 7.35 24.98 -16.32
N ASP A 216 7.48 23.86 -15.61
CA ASP A 216 8.58 23.58 -14.66
C ASP A 216 9.19 22.18 -14.90
N PRO A 217 9.86 21.97 -16.05
CA PRO A 217 10.35 20.63 -16.45
C PRO A 217 11.43 20.07 -15.52
N LYS A 218 12.11 20.94 -14.77
CA LYS A 218 13.17 20.53 -13.83
C LYS A 218 12.69 20.49 -12.38
N LEU A 219 11.44 20.87 -12.10
CA LEU A 219 10.84 20.93 -10.76
C LEU A 219 11.64 21.83 -9.79
N THR A 220 12.25 22.90 -10.31
CA THR A 220 13.15 23.78 -9.55
C THR A 220 12.51 25.11 -9.16
N LYS A 221 11.30 25.40 -9.61
CA LYS A 221 10.59 26.63 -9.31
C LYS A 221 10.28 26.77 -7.82
N SER A 222 10.44 27.98 -7.30
CA SER A 222 10.14 28.28 -5.90
C SER A 222 8.65 28.17 -5.58
N PRO A 223 8.27 28.01 -4.30
CA PRO A 223 6.88 28.01 -3.89
C PRO A 223 6.06 29.21 -4.37
N ASP A 224 6.67 30.42 -4.36
CA ASP A 224 6.03 31.66 -4.77
C ASP A 224 5.77 31.71 -6.28
N GLU A 225 6.71 31.24 -7.10
CA GLU A 225 6.54 31.11 -8.55
C GLU A 225 5.41 30.13 -8.88
N VAL A 226 5.35 28.99 -8.16
CA VAL A 226 4.28 28.00 -8.34
C VAL A 226 2.92 28.57 -7.93
N ALA A 227 2.84 29.30 -6.82
CA ALA A 227 1.61 29.98 -6.41
C ALA A 227 1.13 30.97 -7.48
N GLY A 228 2.06 31.73 -8.08
CA GLY A 228 1.78 32.63 -9.19
C GLY A 228 1.29 31.91 -10.46
N PHE A 229 1.82 30.72 -10.76
CA PHE A 229 1.37 29.87 -11.87
C PHE A 229 -0.07 29.41 -11.63
N VAL A 230 -0.37 28.85 -10.45
CA VAL A 230 -1.72 28.40 -10.08
C VAL A 230 -2.75 29.54 -10.11
N ALA A 231 -2.36 30.72 -9.66
CA ALA A 231 -3.26 31.88 -9.72
C ALA A 231 -3.65 32.25 -11.16
N ARG A 232 -2.71 32.17 -12.11
CA ARG A 232 -2.98 32.38 -13.55
C ARG A 232 -3.87 31.29 -14.15
N GLN A 233 -3.61 30.00 -13.80
CA GLN A 233 -4.47 28.90 -14.24
C GLN A 233 -5.93 29.14 -13.83
N LYS A 234 -6.17 29.47 -12.55
CA LYS A 234 -7.53 29.71 -12.04
C LYS A 234 -8.26 30.85 -12.74
N MET A 235 -7.54 31.86 -13.27
CA MET A 235 -8.16 32.93 -14.07
C MET A 235 -8.62 32.42 -15.45
N ASN A 236 -7.94 31.46 -16.04
CA ASN A 236 -8.27 30.89 -17.34
C ASN A 236 -9.44 29.88 -17.31
N TRP A 237 -9.89 29.48 -16.09
CA TRP A 237 -10.98 28.53 -15.87
C TRP A 237 -12.34 29.21 -15.60
N ARG A 238 -12.39 30.54 -15.54
CA ARG A 238 -13.62 31.36 -15.44
C ARG A 238 -14.03 31.91 -16.79
#